data_9819f44b592a2e4e3f2464c237cfc123
#
_entry.id   9819f44b592a2e4e3f2464c237cfc123
#
_cell.length_a   1.000
_cell.length_b   1.000
_cell.length_c   1.000
_cell.angle_alpha   90.00
_cell.angle_beta   90.00
_cell.angle_gamma   90.00
#
_symmetry.space_group_name_H-M   'P 1'
#
loop_
_entity.id
_entity.type
_entity.pdbx_description
1 polymer ?
#
loop_
_entity_poly.entity_id
_entity_poly.type
_entity_poly.pdbx_seq_one_letter_code
_entity_poly.pdbx_strand_id
1 'polypeptide(L)'
;HSTGSEVRTHEIMQEVLSHGKVLALPRVEGDSLVFCEVKKFEDLEKGEFGIMEPKQYCQAVQKFDLIIVPAVAMTKDGHRLGYGMGFYDRFLADKKIPVVALAYSKSIAKSIPYDQNDVKVSIIVTEDGIIHSDVA
;
A
#
# COMPACT_ATOMS: atom_id res chain seq x y z
N HIS A 1 4.12 -4.30 5.46
CA HIS A 1 4.09 -3.84 6.84
C HIS A 1 2.79 -3.12 7.17
N SER A 2 2.20 -3.43 8.29
CA SER A 2 0.87 -2.95 8.67
C SER A 2 0.76 -2.71 10.17
N THR A 3 -0.17 -1.84 10.56
CA THR A 3 -0.45 -1.52 11.96
C THR A 3 -1.97 -1.41 12.17
N GLY A 4 -2.41 -1.64 13.42
CA GLY A 4 -3.79 -1.44 13.83
C GLY A 4 -4.79 -2.28 13.03
N SER A 5 -5.74 -1.61 12.38
CA SER A 5 -6.81 -2.26 11.62
C SER A 5 -6.40 -2.67 10.21
N GLU A 6 -5.16 -2.43 9.81
CA GLU A 6 -4.67 -2.85 8.51
C GLU A 6 -4.39 -4.35 8.48
N VAL A 7 -4.48 -4.93 7.30
CA VAL A 7 -4.11 -6.33 7.07
C VAL A 7 -2.61 -6.49 7.27
N ARG A 8 -2.21 -7.55 7.97
CA ARG A 8 -0.80 -7.87 8.20
C ARG A 8 -0.20 -8.42 6.91
N THR A 9 0.93 -7.85 6.50
CA THR A 9 1.55 -8.14 5.20
C THR A 9 2.85 -8.92 5.28
N HIS A 10 3.29 -9.30 6.47
CA HIS A 10 4.57 -9.98 6.66
C HIS A 10 4.70 -11.25 5.81
N GLU A 11 3.67 -12.09 5.81
CA GLU A 11 3.67 -13.34 5.05
C GLU A 11 3.67 -13.08 3.55
N ILE A 12 2.96 -12.05 3.10
CA ILE A 12 2.94 -11.66 1.69
C ILE A 12 4.34 -11.25 1.25
N MET A 13 5.04 -10.47 2.07
CA MET A 13 6.41 -10.06 1.77
C MET A 13 7.34 -11.26 1.64
N GLN A 14 7.21 -12.23 2.56
CA GLN A 14 8.01 -13.47 2.50
C GLN A 14 7.71 -14.25 1.23
N GLU A 15 6.45 -14.36 0.83
CA GLU A 15 6.05 -15.04 -0.40
C GLU A 15 6.65 -14.38 -1.64
N VAL A 16 6.60 -13.05 -1.71
CA VAL A 16 7.18 -12.31 -2.84
C VAL A 16 8.67 -12.62 -2.96
N LEU A 17 9.38 -12.58 -1.86
CA LEU A 17 10.82 -12.85 -1.85
C LEU A 17 11.14 -14.31 -2.20
N SER A 18 10.35 -15.25 -1.69
CA SER A 18 10.58 -16.67 -1.95
C SER A 18 10.36 -17.05 -3.41
N HIS A 19 9.55 -16.28 -4.14
CA HIS A 19 9.32 -16.49 -5.57
C HIS A 19 10.33 -15.74 -6.45
N GLY A 20 11.38 -15.16 -5.85
CA GLY A 20 12.43 -14.48 -6.59
C GLY A 20 12.00 -13.14 -7.19
N LYS A 21 10.91 -12.56 -6.70
CA LYS A 21 10.41 -11.28 -7.18
C LYS A 21 11.04 -10.13 -6.40
N VAL A 22 11.05 -8.96 -7.01
CA VAL A 22 11.53 -7.75 -6.35
C VAL A 22 10.44 -7.20 -5.44
N LEU A 23 10.77 -7.07 -4.16
CA LEU A 23 9.90 -6.45 -3.16
C LEU A 23 10.40 -5.04 -2.89
N ALA A 24 9.52 -4.05 -3.02
CA ALA A 24 9.83 -2.68 -2.66
C ALA A 24 8.90 -2.19 -1.57
N LEU A 25 9.43 -1.49 -0.59
CA LEU A 25 8.67 -0.90 0.50
C LEU A 25 8.92 0.60 0.54
N PRO A 26 7.93 1.38 1.00
CA PRO A 26 8.05 2.83 0.99
C PRO A 26 8.87 3.35 2.18
N ARG A 27 9.61 4.41 1.91
CA ARG A 27 10.26 5.24 2.91
C ARG A 27 9.73 6.65 2.76
N VAL A 28 9.41 7.30 3.87
CA VAL A 28 8.97 8.69 3.86
C VAL A 28 10.20 9.59 3.71
N GLU A 29 10.18 10.45 2.69
CA GLU A 29 11.20 11.47 2.48
C GLU A 29 10.50 12.80 2.30
N GLY A 30 10.51 13.62 3.36
CA GLY A 30 9.75 14.86 3.37
C GLY A 30 8.25 14.58 3.33
N ASP A 31 7.58 15.05 2.29
CA ASP A 31 6.15 14.83 2.07
C ASP A 31 5.88 13.78 0.98
N SER A 32 6.88 13.01 0.62
CA SER A 32 6.82 12.05 -0.48
C SER A 32 7.16 10.64 -0.02
N LEU A 33 6.75 9.65 -0.82
CA LEU A 33 7.16 8.26 -0.65
C LEU A 33 8.20 7.91 -1.70
N VAL A 34 9.26 7.21 -1.26
CA VAL A 34 10.25 6.60 -2.14
C VAL A 34 10.23 5.11 -1.86
N PHE A 35 9.96 4.30 -2.88
CA PHE A 35 9.95 2.85 -2.75
C PHE A 35 11.35 2.30 -3.01
N CYS A 36 11.83 1.49 -2.07
CA CYS A 36 13.19 0.94 -2.14
C CYS A 36 13.16 -0.57 -2.01
N GLU A 37 14.07 -1.24 -2.73
CA GLU A 37 14.14 -2.70 -2.72
C GLU A 37 14.59 -3.23 -1.38
N VAL A 38 13.84 -4.22 -0.86
CA VAL A 38 14.12 -4.95 0.37
C VAL A 38 14.35 -6.41 0.02
N LYS A 39 15.46 -6.97 0.44
CA LYS A 39 15.82 -8.38 0.17
C LYS A 39 15.68 -9.25 1.42
N LYS A 40 15.74 -8.66 2.60
CA LYS A 40 15.64 -9.34 3.90
C LYS A 40 15.13 -8.37 4.96
N PHE A 41 14.65 -8.90 6.07
CA PHE A 41 14.08 -8.06 7.13
C PHE A 41 15.09 -7.14 7.79
N GLU A 42 16.38 -7.51 7.78
CA GLU A 42 17.45 -6.66 8.30
C GLU A 42 17.65 -5.39 7.49
N ASP A 43 17.07 -5.30 6.29
CA ASP A 43 17.09 -4.08 5.48
C ASP A 43 16.12 -3.01 5.97
N LEU A 44 15.34 -3.32 7.02
CA LEU A 44 14.32 -2.42 7.56
C LEU A 44 14.75 -1.79 8.88
N GLU A 45 14.28 -0.59 9.13
CA GLU A 45 14.46 0.13 10.40
C GLU A 45 13.22 0.94 10.71
N LYS A 46 13.05 1.38 11.95
CA LYS A 46 11.92 2.24 12.31
C LYS A 46 12.05 3.60 11.65
N GLY A 47 10.99 4.03 10.96
CA GLY A 47 10.90 5.33 10.35
C GLY A 47 10.22 6.35 11.25
N GLU A 48 9.89 7.50 10.65
CA GLU A 48 9.32 8.66 11.33
C GLU A 48 8.07 8.39 12.14
N PHE A 49 7.22 7.49 11.64
CA PHE A 49 5.92 7.21 12.27
C PHE A 49 5.94 5.89 13.05
N GLY A 50 7.12 5.39 13.42
CA GLY A 50 7.25 4.12 14.10
C GLY A 50 6.99 2.90 13.19
N ILE A 51 6.82 3.12 11.90
CA ILE A 51 6.58 2.08 10.91
C ILE A 51 7.93 1.67 10.32
N MET A 52 8.11 0.37 10.09
CA MET A 52 9.35 -0.13 9.50
C MET A 52 9.51 0.35 8.06
N GLU A 53 10.69 0.87 7.75
CA GLU A 53 11.03 1.43 6.44
C GLU A 53 12.35 0.86 5.94
N PRO A 54 12.60 0.85 4.60
CA PRO A 54 13.90 0.46 4.08
C PRO A 54 15.01 1.36 4.61
N LYS A 55 16.14 0.76 4.97
CA LYS A 55 17.33 1.50 5.37
C LYS A 55 17.89 2.31 4.20
N GLN A 56 18.71 3.31 4.52
CA GLN A 56 19.23 4.24 3.52
C GLN A 56 20.04 3.58 2.39
N TYR A 57 20.67 2.43 2.66
CA TYR A 57 21.42 1.73 1.62
C TYR A 57 20.54 0.99 0.60
N CYS A 58 19.23 0.85 0.86
CA CYS A 58 18.33 0.18 -0.07
C CYS A 58 18.13 1.06 -1.31
N GLN A 59 18.17 0.43 -2.48
CA GLN A 59 18.08 1.15 -3.75
C GLN A 59 16.64 1.49 -4.11
N ALA A 60 16.42 2.70 -4.59
CA ALA A 60 15.12 3.14 -5.05
C ALA A 60 14.67 2.35 -6.28
N VAL A 61 13.37 2.04 -6.33
CA VAL A 61 12.72 1.34 -7.43
C VAL A 61 11.81 2.32 -8.16
N GLN A 62 11.91 2.38 -9.48
CA GLN A 62 11.14 3.32 -10.29
C GLN A 62 10.00 2.67 -11.08
N LYS A 63 10.07 1.37 -11.32
CA LYS A 63 9.08 0.65 -12.11
C LYS A 63 8.42 -0.44 -11.29
N PHE A 64 7.11 -0.54 -11.39
CA PHE A 64 6.31 -1.48 -10.60
C PHE A 64 5.35 -2.22 -11.52
N ASP A 65 5.16 -3.52 -11.28
CA ASP A 65 4.14 -4.31 -11.95
C ASP A 65 2.81 -4.25 -11.20
N LEU A 66 2.87 -4.03 -9.89
CA LEU A 66 1.72 -4.01 -9.00
C LEU A 66 2.06 -3.22 -7.76
N ILE A 67 1.12 -2.43 -7.27
CA ILE A 67 1.24 -1.77 -5.97
C ILE A 67 0.15 -2.24 -5.04
N ILE A 68 0.53 -2.61 -3.83
CA ILE A 68 -0.41 -2.94 -2.75
C ILE A 68 -0.40 -1.76 -1.79
N VAL A 69 -1.59 -1.20 -1.52
CA VAL A 69 -1.73 -0.04 -0.66
C VAL A 69 -2.42 -0.41 0.65
N PRO A 70 -2.03 0.24 1.75
CA PRO A 70 -2.72 0.05 3.02
C PRO A 70 -4.04 0.80 3.03
N ALA A 71 -4.98 0.34 3.85
CA ALA A 71 -6.25 1.01 4.03
C ALA A 71 -6.74 0.85 5.47
N VAL A 72 -7.24 1.94 6.05
CA VAL A 72 -7.95 1.90 7.33
C VAL A 72 -9.38 1.47 7.08
N ALA A 73 -9.99 1.96 6.00
CA ALA A 73 -11.32 1.59 5.54
C ALA A 73 -11.40 1.72 4.03
N MET A 74 -12.34 1.01 3.43
CA MET A 74 -12.58 1.02 1.98
C MET A 74 -14.07 1.06 1.70
N THR A 75 -14.44 1.57 0.53
CA THR A 75 -15.77 1.35 -0.03
C THR A 75 -15.64 0.39 -1.20
N LYS A 76 -16.76 -0.27 -1.56
CA LYS A 76 -16.76 -1.23 -2.67
C LYS A 76 -16.50 -0.58 -4.02
N ASP A 77 -16.69 0.71 -4.14
CA ASP A 77 -16.41 1.45 -5.37
C ASP A 77 -14.98 2.00 -5.42
N GLY A 78 -14.12 1.61 -4.49
CA GLY A 78 -12.69 1.86 -4.58
C GLY A 78 -12.17 3.07 -3.83
N HIS A 79 -12.99 3.76 -3.05
CA HIS A 79 -12.51 4.84 -2.19
C HIS A 79 -11.77 4.25 -0.99
N ARG A 80 -10.64 4.84 -0.66
CA ARG A 80 -9.75 4.35 0.40
C ARG A 80 -9.53 5.43 1.44
N LEU A 81 -9.68 5.05 2.71
CA LEU A 81 -9.31 5.90 3.83
C LEU A 81 -7.94 5.46 4.33
N GLY A 82 -6.97 6.36 4.28
CA GLY A 82 -5.64 6.15 4.84
C GLY A 82 -5.47 6.95 6.12
N TYR A 83 -4.23 7.29 6.43
CA TYR A 83 -3.90 8.01 7.67
C TYR A 83 -3.96 9.53 7.52
N GLY A 84 -4.50 10.05 6.42
CA GLY A 84 -4.71 11.48 6.23
C GLY A 84 -3.53 12.27 5.70
N MET A 85 -2.38 11.64 5.47
CA MET A 85 -1.18 12.34 4.99
C MET A 85 -1.13 12.49 3.48
N GLY A 86 -1.94 11.74 2.74
CA GLY A 86 -2.00 11.82 1.28
C GLY A 86 -0.79 11.25 0.55
N PHE A 87 0.09 10.52 1.21
CA PHE A 87 1.31 9.99 0.60
C PHE A 87 1.02 9.11 -0.61
N TYR A 88 0.10 8.14 -0.46
CA TYR A 88 -0.21 7.19 -1.53
C TYR A 88 -0.99 7.86 -2.65
N ASP A 89 -1.90 8.77 -2.34
CA ASP A 89 -2.66 9.48 -3.36
C ASP A 89 -1.73 10.33 -4.23
N ARG A 90 -0.77 11.01 -3.62
CA ARG A 90 0.22 11.78 -4.38
C ARG A 90 1.13 10.87 -5.20
N PHE A 91 1.58 9.75 -4.61
CA PHE A 91 2.45 8.81 -5.31
C PHE A 91 1.74 8.20 -6.52
N LEU A 92 0.45 7.86 -6.38
CA LEU A 92 -0.31 7.16 -7.42
C LEU A 92 -0.89 8.09 -8.48
N ALA A 93 -0.92 9.40 -8.24
CA ALA A 93 -1.65 10.36 -9.08
C ALA A 93 -1.29 10.30 -10.57
N ASP A 94 -0.05 10.00 -10.90
CA ASP A 94 0.44 9.95 -12.28
C ASP A 94 0.83 8.54 -12.73
N LYS A 95 0.43 7.52 -11.98
CA LYS A 95 0.82 6.13 -12.25
C LYS A 95 -0.32 5.36 -12.91
N LYS A 96 0.01 4.55 -13.91
CA LYS A 96 -0.95 3.68 -14.61
C LYS A 96 -0.61 2.22 -14.39
N ILE A 97 -0.51 1.83 -13.13
CA ILE A 97 -0.18 0.46 -12.73
C ILE A 97 -1.32 -0.10 -11.89
N PRO A 98 -1.51 -1.43 -11.88
CA PRO A 98 -2.54 -2.03 -11.04
C PRO A 98 -2.32 -1.70 -9.56
N VAL A 99 -3.39 -1.29 -8.89
CA VAL A 99 -3.37 -0.96 -7.46
C VAL A 99 -4.34 -1.87 -6.74
N VAL A 100 -3.85 -2.58 -5.73
CA VAL A 100 -4.64 -3.50 -4.92
C VAL A 100 -4.63 -3.01 -3.49
N ALA A 101 -5.80 -2.93 -2.88
CA ALA A 101 -5.90 -2.67 -1.44
C ALA A 101 -6.19 -3.96 -0.70
N LEU A 102 -5.58 -4.13 0.46
CA LEU A 102 -5.87 -5.22 1.37
C LEU A 102 -6.68 -4.66 2.52
N ALA A 103 -7.81 -5.28 2.81
CA ALA A 103 -8.69 -4.84 3.89
C ALA A 103 -9.44 -6.02 4.48
N TYR A 104 -9.78 -5.94 5.77
CA TYR A 104 -10.71 -6.91 6.34
C TYR A 104 -12.13 -6.53 5.92
N SER A 105 -13.02 -7.53 5.78
CA SER A 105 -14.42 -7.28 5.41
C SER A 105 -15.09 -6.27 6.33
N LYS A 106 -14.76 -6.32 7.63
CA LYS A 106 -15.32 -5.40 8.61
C LYS A 106 -14.94 -3.94 8.36
N SER A 107 -13.90 -3.70 7.57
CA SER A 107 -13.43 -2.36 7.24
C SER A 107 -14.04 -1.82 5.94
N ILE A 108 -14.91 -2.60 5.29
CA ILE A 108 -15.65 -2.15 4.11
C ILE A 108 -16.83 -1.32 4.59
N ALA A 109 -16.85 -0.04 4.22
CA ALA A 109 -17.89 0.91 4.62
C ALA A 109 -18.79 1.26 3.44
N LYS A 110 -19.97 1.78 3.71
CA LYS A 110 -20.88 2.27 2.66
C LYS A 110 -20.33 3.52 2.00
N SER A 111 -19.76 4.41 2.80
CA SER A 111 -19.14 5.63 2.31
C SER A 111 -18.04 6.06 3.27
N ILE A 112 -17.08 6.79 2.74
CA ILE A 112 -16.00 7.41 3.51
C ILE A 112 -15.75 8.80 2.93
N PRO A 113 -15.18 9.73 3.72
CA PRO A 113 -14.79 11.03 3.18
C PRO A 113 -13.74 10.85 2.08
N TYR A 114 -13.91 11.57 0.98
CA TYR A 114 -12.92 11.60 -0.09
C TYR A 114 -12.99 12.95 -0.83
N ASP A 115 -11.94 13.27 -1.58
CA ASP A 115 -11.96 14.42 -2.47
C ASP A 115 -11.51 14.00 -3.88
N GLN A 116 -11.55 14.94 -4.81
CA GLN A 116 -11.27 14.65 -6.21
C GLN A 116 -9.80 14.28 -6.49
N ASN A 117 -8.91 14.55 -5.55
CA ASN A 117 -7.48 14.20 -5.67
C ASN A 117 -7.19 12.81 -5.15
N ASP A 118 -8.13 12.17 -4.46
CA ASP A 118 -7.94 10.82 -3.95
C ASP A 118 -8.01 9.83 -5.10
N VAL A 119 -7.08 8.87 -5.10
CA VAL A 119 -6.99 7.86 -6.15
C VAL A 119 -7.82 6.65 -5.75
N LYS A 120 -8.74 6.25 -6.64
CA LYS A 120 -9.54 5.05 -6.42
C LYS A 120 -8.72 3.78 -6.68
N VAL A 121 -9.04 2.73 -5.93
CA VAL A 121 -8.41 1.43 -6.05
C VAL A 121 -9.29 0.51 -6.88
N SER A 122 -8.72 -0.23 -7.82
CA SER A 122 -9.49 -1.09 -8.73
C SER A 122 -9.78 -2.48 -8.16
N ILE A 123 -8.94 -2.98 -7.26
CA ILE A 123 -9.09 -4.33 -6.70
C ILE A 123 -8.93 -4.24 -5.19
N ILE A 124 -9.85 -4.87 -4.46
CA ILE A 124 -9.81 -4.98 -3.01
C ILE A 124 -9.79 -6.47 -2.66
N VAL A 125 -8.79 -6.90 -1.90
CA VAL A 125 -8.71 -8.28 -1.42
C VAL A 125 -9.05 -8.30 0.06
N THR A 126 -10.03 -9.14 0.42
CA THR A 126 -10.44 -9.36 1.81
C THR A 126 -10.31 -10.83 2.15
N GLU A 127 -10.50 -11.18 3.42
CA GLU A 127 -10.55 -12.58 3.83
C GLU A 127 -11.72 -13.36 3.20
N ASP A 128 -12.73 -12.66 2.69
CA ASP A 128 -13.91 -13.28 2.07
C ASP A 128 -13.80 -13.35 0.54
N GLY A 129 -12.79 -12.77 -0.06
CA GLY A 129 -12.60 -12.84 -1.50
C GLY A 129 -12.15 -11.51 -2.11
N ILE A 130 -12.28 -11.43 -3.43
CA ILE A 130 -11.82 -10.30 -4.22
C ILE A 130 -13.00 -9.44 -4.65
N ILE A 131 -12.91 -8.13 -4.44
CA ILE A 131 -13.90 -7.16 -4.90
C ILE A 131 -13.28 -6.35 -6.03
N HIS A 132 -13.95 -6.31 -7.18
CA HIS A 132 -13.58 -5.44 -8.29
C HIS A 132 -14.42 -4.18 -8.20
N SER A 133 -13.76 -3.03 -8.09
CA SER A 133 -14.46 -1.75 -8.11
C SER A 133 -14.71 -1.32 -9.55
N ASP A 134 -15.63 -0.37 -9.75
CA ASP A 134 -15.96 0.13 -11.08
C ASP A 134 -15.01 1.25 -11.54
N VAL A 135 -13.76 1.15 -11.19
CA VAL A 135 -12.74 2.13 -11.61
C VAL A 135 -12.30 1.79 -13.03
N ALA A 136 -12.46 2.75 -13.90
CA ALA A 136 -12.02 2.61 -15.28
C ALA A 136 -10.50 2.72 -15.41
#